data_d8612def685e3d2259f454e7be12d6a9
#
_entry.id   d8612def685e3d2259f454e7be12d6a9
#
_cell.length_a   1.000
_cell.length_b   1.000
_cell.length_c   1.000
_cell.angle_alpha   90.00
_cell.angle_beta   90.00
_cell.angle_gamma   90.00
#
_symmetry.space_group_name_H-M   'P 1'
#
loop_
_entity.id
_entity.type
_entity.pdbx_description
1 polymer ?
#
loop_
_entity_poly.entity_id
_entity_poly.type
_entity_poly.pdbx_seq_one_letter_code
_entity_poly.pdbx_strand_id
1 'polypeptide(L)'
;TSRMEAATRATAQRKTQVATEANERHKATNAYQLDIPLAWYGKVATWQNGNTMGIYALSGSNQEICRLDALRNGETYQGDDTVLGTVSLGNGASVVVHGKVLPYQIAQTISGRTEKADDTYSMDEAVELVELATGNRYAYDQIKHDLVGKDGKSDKATKLEKDYLAQTLLPSIKAEN
;
A
#
# COMPACT_ATOMS: atom_id res chain seq x y z
N THR A 1 24.51 18.60 -30.12
CA THR A 1 24.00 17.37 -30.73
C THR A 1 24.12 16.19 -29.79
N SER A 2 25.35 15.81 -29.34
CA SER A 2 25.51 14.67 -28.44
C SER A 2 24.84 14.87 -27.06
N ARG A 3 24.81 16.11 -26.55
CA ARG A 3 24.10 16.43 -25.31
C ARG A 3 22.58 16.26 -25.45
N MET A 4 22.03 16.68 -26.57
CA MET A 4 20.59 16.52 -26.82
C MET A 4 20.22 15.07 -27.00
N GLU A 5 21.04 14.28 -27.67
CA GLU A 5 20.83 12.85 -27.85
C GLU A 5 20.86 12.10 -26.48
N ALA A 6 21.83 12.44 -25.61
CA ALA A 6 21.92 11.86 -24.28
C ALA A 6 20.72 12.21 -23.41
N ALA A 7 20.27 13.48 -23.44
CA ALA A 7 19.08 13.91 -22.70
C ALA A 7 17.81 13.22 -23.22
N THR A 8 17.66 13.06 -24.53
CA THR A 8 16.52 12.36 -25.12
C THR A 8 16.51 10.89 -24.71
N ARG A 9 17.66 10.22 -24.70
CA ARG A 9 17.76 8.82 -24.24
C ARG A 9 17.40 8.68 -22.75
N ALA A 10 17.90 9.58 -21.89
CA ALA A 10 17.59 9.56 -20.46
C ALA A 10 16.08 9.74 -20.22
N THR A 11 15.42 10.63 -20.95
CA THR A 11 13.97 10.84 -20.86
C THR A 11 13.20 9.57 -21.30
N ALA A 12 13.63 8.95 -22.41
CA ALA A 12 13.01 7.71 -22.90
C ALA A 12 13.17 6.57 -21.89
N GLN A 13 14.33 6.45 -21.26
CA GLN A 13 14.57 5.43 -20.23
C GLN A 13 13.70 5.63 -19.02
N ARG A 14 13.48 6.87 -18.55
CA ARG A 14 12.57 7.17 -17.44
C ARG A 14 11.14 6.80 -17.77
N LYS A 15 10.65 7.12 -18.96
CA LYS A 15 9.30 6.75 -19.40
C LYS A 15 9.12 5.24 -19.43
N THR A 16 10.11 4.51 -19.93
CA THR A 16 10.09 3.05 -19.96
C THR A 16 10.06 2.47 -18.55
N GLN A 17 10.86 3.00 -17.61
CA GLN A 17 10.89 2.57 -16.23
C GLN A 17 9.53 2.78 -15.55
N VAL A 18 8.90 3.93 -15.71
CA VAL A 18 7.58 4.23 -15.14
C VAL A 18 6.53 3.28 -15.70
N ALA A 19 6.55 3.01 -17.01
CA ALA A 19 5.62 2.05 -17.63
C ALA A 19 5.83 0.64 -17.10
N THR A 20 7.08 0.21 -16.90
CA THR A 20 7.40 -1.10 -16.33
C THR A 20 6.89 -1.22 -14.90
N GLU A 21 7.12 -0.21 -14.05
CA GLU A 21 6.61 -0.19 -12.68
C GLU A 21 5.09 -0.27 -12.66
N ALA A 22 4.40 0.48 -13.51
CA ALA A 22 2.94 0.46 -13.60
C ALA A 22 2.43 -0.94 -13.97
N ASN A 23 3.07 -1.61 -14.93
CA ASN A 23 2.70 -2.96 -15.32
C ASN A 23 2.93 -3.96 -14.19
N GLU A 24 4.05 -3.85 -13.47
CA GLU A 24 4.38 -4.76 -12.37
C GLU A 24 3.49 -4.56 -11.16
N ARG A 25 2.99 -3.33 -10.94
CA ARG A 25 2.05 -3.04 -9.86
C ARG A 25 0.62 -3.50 -10.17
N HIS A 26 0.27 -3.62 -11.44
CA HIS A 26 -1.08 -4.05 -11.84
C HIS A 26 -1.25 -5.55 -11.61
N LYS A 27 -2.31 -5.92 -10.91
CA LYS A 27 -2.67 -7.30 -10.61
C LYS A 27 -4.14 -7.53 -10.92
N ALA A 28 -4.46 -8.73 -11.39
CA ALA A 28 -5.84 -9.08 -11.75
C ALA A 28 -6.15 -10.52 -11.42
N THR A 29 -7.37 -10.76 -10.97
CA THR A 29 -8.01 -12.07 -10.92
C THR A 29 -9.13 -12.10 -11.97
N ASN A 30 -9.88 -13.16 -12.04
CA ASN A 30 -11.05 -13.20 -12.92
C ASN A 30 -12.20 -12.29 -12.44
N ALA A 31 -12.17 -11.86 -11.18
CA ALA A 31 -13.25 -11.08 -10.58
C ALA A 31 -12.92 -9.60 -10.44
N TYR A 32 -11.66 -9.25 -10.23
CA TYR A 32 -11.26 -7.86 -9.93
C TYR A 32 -9.82 -7.60 -10.36
N GLN A 33 -9.48 -6.33 -10.44
CA GLN A 33 -8.12 -5.85 -10.69
C GLN A 33 -7.78 -4.77 -9.68
N LEU A 34 -6.49 -4.55 -9.47
CA LEU A 34 -5.99 -3.54 -8.55
C LEU A 34 -4.57 -3.13 -8.95
N ASP A 35 -4.11 -2.02 -8.39
CA ASP A 35 -2.72 -1.60 -8.48
C ASP A 35 -2.08 -1.61 -7.10
N ILE A 36 -0.93 -2.28 -6.99
CA ILE A 36 -0.11 -2.20 -5.78
C ILE A 36 0.30 -0.73 -5.59
N PRO A 37 0.15 -0.17 -4.38
CA PRO A 37 0.53 1.21 -4.13
C PRO A 37 1.98 1.50 -4.55
N LEU A 38 2.21 2.66 -5.13
CA LEU A 38 3.51 3.03 -5.65
C LEU A 38 4.62 2.96 -4.59
N ALA A 39 4.32 3.40 -3.36
CA ALA A 39 5.29 3.36 -2.28
C ALA A 39 5.66 1.93 -1.84
N TRP A 40 4.85 0.93 -2.21
CA TRP A 40 5.12 -0.48 -1.89
C TRP A 40 5.92 -1.19 -2.99
N TYR A 41 6.12 -0.55 -4.13
CA TYR A 41 6.83 -1.15 -5.26
C TYR A 41 8.22 -1.66 -4.85
N GLY A 42 8.51 -2.92 -5.17
CA GLY A 42 9.76 -3.56 -4.80
C GLY A 42 9.86 -4.01 -3.34
N LYS A 43 8.86 -3.72 -2.52
CA LYS A 43 8.85 -4.03 -1.08
C LYS A 43 7.85 -5.12 -0.70
N VAL A 44 6.92 -5.42 -1.59
CA VAL A 44 5.89 -6.45 -1.40
C VAL A 44 5.85 -7.36 -2.63
N ALA A 45 5.27 -8.54 -2.44
CA ALA A 45 4.93 -9.45 -3.53
C ALA A 45 3.52 -9.97 -3.31
N THR A 46 2.97 -10.64 -4.32
CA THR A 46 1.61 -11.16 -4.29
C THR A 46 1.58 -12.65 -4.59
N TRP A 47 0.58 -13.33 -4.06
CA TRP A 47 0.21 -14.66 -4.49
C TRP A 47 -1.26 -14.66 -4.89
N GLN A 48 -1.65 -15.59 -5.70
CA GLN A 48 -3.03 -15.70 -6.20
C GLN A 48 -3.47 -17.15 -6.21
N ASN A 49 -4.68 -17.39 -5.74
CA ASN A 49 -5.36 -18.67 -5.83
C ASN A 49 -6.82 -18.42 -6.16
N GLY A 50 -7.20 -18.68 -7.40
CA GLY A 50 -8.53 -18.35 -7.89
C GLY A 50 -8.77 -16.84 -7.85
N ASN A 51 -9.83 -16.42 -7.17
CA ASN A 51 -10.18 -15.01 -6.99
C ASN A 51 -9.72 -14.46 -5.64
N THR A 52 -8.83 -15.17 -4.95
CA THR A 52 -8.19 -14.69 -3.74
C THR A 52 -6.77 -14.25 -4.07
N MET A 53 -6.39 -13.09 -3.63
CA MET A 53 -5.04 -12.56 -3.77
C MET A 53 -4.51 -12.18 -2.39
N GLY A 54 -3.24 -12.53 -2.13
CA GLY A 54 -2.55 -12.08 -0.92
C GLY A 54 -1.40 -11.15 -1.27
N ILE A 55 -1.16 -10.18 -0.41
CA ILE A 55 -0.02 -9.26 -0.51
C ILE A 55 0.84 -9.51 0.71
N TYR A 56 2.14 -9.76 0.52
CA TYR A 56 3.06 -10.02 1.62
C TYR A 56 4.33 -9.17 1.50
N ALA A 57 4.91 -8.86 2.66
CA ALA A 57 6.14 -8.08 2.73
C ALA A 57 7.34 -8.95 2.34
N LEU A 58 8.28 -8.38 1.59
CA LEU A 58 9.52 -9.06 1.22
C LEU A 58 10.56 -9.02 2.34
N SER A 59 10.41 -8.11 3.31
CA SER A 59 11.30 -8.01 4.46
C SER A 59 10.98 -9.10 5.50
N GLY A 60 12.00 -9.51 6.25
CA GLY A 60 11.84 -10.45 7.35
C GLY A 60 11.35 -11.81 6.89
N SER A 61 10.28 -12.32 7.53
CA SER A 61 9.74 -13.66 7.32
C SER A 61 8.66 -13.73 6.22
N ASN A 62 8.58 -12.74 5.34
CA ASN A 62 7.55 -12.65 4.29
C ASN A 62 6.13 -12.63 4.87
N GLN A 63 5.93 -11.81 5.89
CA GLN A 63 4.64 -11.71 6.57
C GLN A 63 3.58 -11.16 5.61
N GLU A 64 2.42 -11.81 5.60
CA GLU A 64 1.28 -11.37 4.81
C GLU A 64 0.69 -10.09 5.39
N ILE A 65 0.47 -9.11 4.50
CA ILE A 65 -0.11 -7.81 4.83
C ILE A 65 -1.64 -7.91 4.85
N CYS A 66 -2.21 -8.45 3.79
CA CYS A 66 -3.66 -8.57 3.62
C CYS A 66 -4.00 -9.57 2.54
N ARG A 67 -5.27 -9.96 2.53
CA ARG A 67 -5.88 -10.76 1.46
C ARG A 67 -7.06 -10.00 0.87
N LEU A 68 -7.33 -10.28 -0.39
CA LEU A 68 -8.45 -9.69 -1.11
C LEU A 68 -9.30 -10.85 -1.63
N ASP A 69 -10.54 -10.93 -1.15
CA ASP A 69 -11.50 -11.96 -1.57
C ASP A 69 -12.68 -11.32 -2.27
N ALA A 70 -13.06 -11.90 -3.39
CA ALA A 70 -14.28 -11.49 -4.11
C ALA A 70 -15.50 -12.10 -3.43
N LEU A 71 -16.51 -11.27 -3.19
CA LEU A 71 -17.81 -11.68 -2.67
C LEU A 71 -18.87 -11.46 -3.75
N ARG A 72 -19.72 -12.46 -3.95
CA ARG A 72 -20.87 -12.34 -4.85
C ARG A 72 -21.96 -11.49 -4.21
N ASN A 73 -22.92 -11.05 -5.02
CA ASN A 73 -24.06 -10.32 -4.50
C ASN A 73 -24.79 -11.13 -3.42
N GLY A 74 -24.97 -10.52 -2.24
CA GLY A 74 -25.62 -11.16 -1.11
C GLY A 74 -24.70 -11.98 -0.19
N GLU A 75 -23.47 -12.21 -0.58
CA GLU A 75 -22.49 -12.88 0.28
C GLU A 75 -21.90 -11.89 1.29
N THR A 76 -21.60 -12.39 2.50
CA THR A 76 -20.87 -11.65 3.52
C THR A 76 -19.57 -12.36 3.85
N TYR A 77 -18.57 -11.58 4.23
CA TYR A 77 -17.28 -12.13 4.66
C TYR A 77 -17.46 -12.94 5.95
N GLN A 78 -16.97 -14.18 5.95
CA GLN A 78 -17.15 -15.12 7.05
C GLN A 78 -15.85 -15.37 7.85
N GLY A 79 -14.75 -14.72 7.47
CA GLY A 79 -13.48 -14.87 8.18
C GLY A 79 -13.47 -14.18 9.54
N ASP A 80 -12.47 -14.51 10.35
CA ASP A 80 -12.33 -14.00 11.71
C ASP A 80 -11.19 -12.99 11.88
N ASP A 81 -10.47 -12.68 10.79
CA ASP A 81 -9.45 -11.63 10.82
C ASP A 81 -10.08 -10.24 10.61
N THR A 82 -9.25 -9.21 10.68
CA THR A 82 -9.71 -7.83 10.60
C THR A 82 -10.06 -7.45 9.16
N VAL A 83 -11.26 -6.92 8.94
CA VAL A 83 -11.64 -6.32 7.66
C VAL A 83 -11.03 -4.92 7.59
N LEU A 84 -10.16 -4.72 6.59
CA LEU A 84 -9.46 -3.45 6.36
C LEU A 84 -10.26 -2.52 5.44
N GLY A 85 -11.14 -3.08 4.64
CA GLY A 85 -12.02 -2.32 3.76
C GLY A 85 -12.81 -3.23 2.85
N THR A 86 -13.88 -2.68 2.27
CA THR A 86 -14.72 -3.37 1.30
C THR A 86 -14.98 -2.43 0.14
N VAL A 87 -14.82 -2.93 -1.09
CA VAL A 87 -14.95 -2.13 -2.31
C VAL A 87 -16.04 -2.75 -3.18
N SER A 88 -17.04 -1.96 -3.55
CA SER A 88 -18.08 -2.38 -4.49
C SER A 88 -17.51 -2.43 -5.92
N LEU A 89 -17.85 -3.48 -6.64
CA LEU A 89 -17.42 -3.64 -8.05
C LEU A 89 -18.47 -3.09 -9.05
N GLY A 90 -19.58 -2.53 -8.55
CA GLY A 90 -20.62 -1.94 -9.40
C GLY A 90 -21.58 -2.92 -10.04
N ASN A 91 -21.42 -4.22 -9.84
CA ASN A 91 -22.24 -5.29 -10.43
C ASN A 91 -22.94 -6.14 -9.36
N GLY A 92 -23.06 -5.62 -8.13
CA GLY A 92 -23.58 -6.34 -6.97
C GLY A 92 -22.52 -7.17 -6.24
N ALA A 93 -21.37 -7.39 -6.84
CA ALA A 93 -20.24 -8.04 -6.20
C ALA A 93 -19.37 -7.02 -5.48
N SER A 94 -18.50 -7.50 -4.60
CA SER A 94 -17.57 -6.65 -3.85
C SER A 94 -16.25 -7.40 -3.63
N VAL A 95 -15.24 -6.65 -3.21
CA VAL A 95 -13.97 -7.20 -2.74
C VAL A 95 -13.80 -6.81 -1.28
N VAL A 96 -13.56 -7.78 -0.42
CA VAL A 96 -13.18 -7.54 0.96
C VAL A 96 -11.68 -7.65 1.11
N VAL A 97 -11.07 -6.62 1.70
CA VAL A 97 -9.65 -6.61 2.05
C VAL A 97 -9.57 -6.88 3.54
N HIS A 98 -8.86 -7.92 3.92
CA HIS A 98 -8.80 -8.38 5.32
C HIS A 98 -7.42 -8.93 5.65
N GLY A 99 -7.12 -9.06 6.93
CA GLY A 99 -5.83 -9.60 7.34
C GLY A 99 -5.67 -9.60 8.85
N LYS A 100 -4.55 -10.17 9.29
CA LYS A 100 -4.18 -10.25 10.69
C LYS A 100 -3.32 -9.07 11.16
N VAL A 101 -2.78 -8.30 10.22
CA VAL A 101 -1.99 -7.11 10.53
C VAL A 101 -2.95 -5.93 10.67
N LEU A 102 -2.87 -5.23 11.80
CA LEU A 102 -3.69 -4.04 12.02
C LEU A 102 -3.27 -2.91 11.07
N PRO A 103 -4.19 -2.02 10.66
CA PRO A 103 -3.87 -0.99 9.68
C PRO A 103 -2.63 -0.17 10.00
N TYR A 104 -2.46 0.26 11.25
CA TYR A 104 -1.30 1.07 11.64
C TYR A 104 0.02 0.28 11.67
N GLN A 105 -0.05 -1.07 11.66
CA GLN A 105 1.13 -1.94 11.67
C GLN A 105 1.60 -2.32 10.26
N ILE A 106 0.83 -2.02 9.24
CA ILE A 106 1.14 -2.40 7.85
C ILE A 106 2.47 -1.78 7.41
N ALA A 107 2.64 -0.48 7.65
CA ALA A 107 3.86 0.22 7.27
C ALA A 107 5.09 -0.35 7.97
N GLN A 108 4.99 -0.67 9.25
CA GLN A 108 6.08 -1.30 10.00
C GLN A 108 6.42 -2.67 9.44
N THR A 109 5.41 -3.46 9.12
CA THR A 109 5.59 -4.79 8.54
C THR A 109 6.31 -4.71 7.19
N ILE A 110 5.91 -3.79 6.33
CA ILE A 110 6.54 -3.61 5.02
C ILE A 110 7.99 -3.11 5.15
N SER A 111 8.22 -2.16 6.07
CA SER A 111 9.56 -1.61 6.27
C SER A 111 10.52 -2.58 6.95
N GLY A 112 9.99 -3.58 7.65
CA GLY A 112 10.80 -4.48 8.47
C GLY A 112 11.29 -3.84 9.78
N ARG A 113 10.78 -2.66 10.13
CA ARG A 113 11.16 -1.97 11.37
C ARG A 113 10.40 -2.56 12.55
N THR A 114 11.09 -2.62 13.70
CA THR A 114 10.47 -3.03 14.95
C THR A 114 9.67 -1.86 15.54
N GLU A 115 8.50 -2.15 16.08
CA GLU A 115 7.69 -1.15 16.79
C GLU A 115 8.45 -0.65 18.01
N LYS A 116 8.48 0.68 18.19
CA LYS A 116 9.15 1.31 19.32
C LYS A 116 8.23 1.39 20.53
N ALA A 117 8.79 1.10 21.71
CA ALA A 117 8.02 1.08 22.96
C ALA A 117 7.45 2.46 23.32
N ASP A 118 8.13 3.55 22.95
CA ASP A 118 7.71 4.92 23.22
C ASP A 118 6.82 5.50 22.10
N ASP A 119 6.53 4.73 21.06
CA ASP A 119 5.74 5.15 19.89
C ASP A 119 6.31 6.42 19.20
N THR A 120 7.61 6.67 19.35
CA THR A 120 8.27 7.88 18.83
C THR A 120 9.32 7.50 17.80
N TYR A 121 9.29 8.14 16.65
CA TYR A 121 10.15 7.87 15.51
C TYR A 121 10.94 9.11 15.11
N SER A 122 12.15 8.93 14.55
CA SER A 122 12.84 10.04 13.88
C SER A 122 12.01 10.50 12.68
N MET A 123 12.29 11.70 12.19
CA MET A 123 11.55 12.22 11.03
C MET A 123 11.75 11.34 9.79
N ASP A 124 12.96 10.81 9.56
CA ASP A 124 13.21 9.91 8.43
C ASP A 124 12.38 8.63 8.54
N GLU A 125 12.31 8.03 9.72
CA GLU A 125 11.46 6.87 9.97
C GLU A 125 9.98 7.20 9.76
N ALA A 126 9.54 8.37 10.23
CA ALA A 126 8.17 8.81 10.09
C ALA A 126 7.78 9.02 8.62
N VAL A 127 8.67 9.62 7.83
CA VAL A 127 8.44 9.80 6.38
C VAL A 127 8.24 8.44 5.70
N GLU A 128 9.13 7.48 5.97
CA GLU A 128 9.02 6.14 5.40
C GLU A 128 7.71 5.47 5.81
N LEU A 129 7.35 5.52 7.08
CA LEU A 129 6.14 4.88 7.58
C LEU A 129 4.87 5.51 6.99
N VAL A 130 4.85 6.84 6.83
CA VAL A 130 3.71 7.53 6.20
C VAL A 130 3.58 7.16 4.74
N GLU A 131 4.68 7.11 4.00
CA GLU A 131 4.65 6.69 2.60
C GLU A 131 4.13 5.27 2.46
N LEU A 132 4.59 4.36 3.30
CA LEU A 132 4.14 2.96 3.26
C LEU A 132 2.69 2.80 3.70
N ALA A 133 2.25 3.54 4.75
CA ALA A 133 0.88 3.46 5.24
C ALA A 133 -0.13 3.99 4.22
N THR A 134 0.19 5.10 3.56
CA THR A 134 -0.69 5.73 2.58
C THR A 134 -0.57 5.11 1.19
N GLY A 135 0.58 4.51 0.89
CA GLY A 135 0.94 4.10 -0.47
C GLY A 135 1.38 5.25 -1.37
N ASN A 136 1.44 6.48 -0.85
CA ASN A 136 1.77 7.69 -1.60
C ASN A 136 3.14 8.23 -1.15
N ARG A 137 4.06 8.40 -2.08
CA ARG A 137 5.44 8.87 -1.81
C ARG A 137 5.52 10.30 -1.29
N TYR A 138 4.46 11.09 -1.39
CA TYR A 138 4.45 12.50 -1.01
C TYR A 138 3.45 12.82 0.10
N ALA A 139 2.94 11.79 0.78
CA ALA A 139 1.88 11.99 1.77
C ALA A 139 2.35 12.68 3.06
N TYR A 140 3.65 12.61 3.38
CA TYR A 140 4.14 13.16 4.63
C TYR A 140 3.82 14.66 4.79
N ASP A 141 4.01 15.44 3.73
CA ASP A 141 3.73 16.89 3.77
C ASP A 141 2.25 17.18 4.06
N GLN A 142 1.36 16.26 3.70
CA GLN A 142 -0.08 16.42 3.89
C GLN A 142 -0.53 16.05 5.31
N ILE A 143 0.15 15.10 5.95
CA ILE A 143 -0.31 14.54 7.24
C ILE A 143 0.70 14.68 8.37
N LYS A 144 1.81 15.39 8.16
CA LYS A 144 2.86 15.56 9.19
C LYS A 144 2.31 16.14 10.50
N HIS A 145 1.28 16.98 10.42
CA HIS A 145 0.65 17.58 11.62
C HIS A 145 0.00 16.52 12.53
N ASP A 146 -0.39 15.38 11.99
CA ASP A 146 -0.95 14.27 12.76
C ASP A 146 0.14 13.48 13.49
N LEU A 147 1.40 13.63 13.08
CA LEU A 147 2.53 12.84 13.56
C LEU A 147 3.51 13.63 14.43
N VAL A 148 3.56 14.96 14.24
CA VAL A 148 4.50 15.80 14.98
C VAL A 148 4.09 15.88 16.45
N GLY A 149 5.07 15.92 17.36
CA GLY A 149 4.80 16.02 18.79
C GLY A 149 3.96 17.25 19.15
N LYS A 150 3.34 17.21 20.33
CA LYS A 150 2.38 18.21 20.79
C LYS A 150 2.91 19.66 20.81
N ASP A 151 4.22 19.82 20.91
CA ASP A 151 4.86 21.13 20.90
C ASP A 151 5.07 21.69 19.48
N GLY A 152 4.83 20.87 18.45
CA GLY A 152 5.06 21.25 17.05
C GLY A 152 6.52 21.50 16.69
N LYS A 153 7.45 21.27 17.61
CA LYS A 153 8.87 21.57 17.45
C LYS A 153 9.76 20.34 17.59
N SER A 154 9.18 19.18 17.87
CA SER A 154 9.94 17.95 18.06
C SER A 154 10.54 17.46 16.73
N ASP A 155 11.77 16.96 16.77
CA ASP A 155 12.39 16.25 15.66
C ASP A 155 11.87 14.82 15.52
N LYS A 156 10.94 14.43 16.37
CA LYS A 156 10.37 13.10 16.41
C LYS A 156 8.89 13.14 16.12
N ALA A 157 8.39 12.05 15.56
CA ALA A 157 6.97 11.88 15.23
C ALA A 157 6.38 10.76 16.08
N THR A 158 5.09 10.86 16.35
CA THR A 158 4.37 9.81 17.06
C THR A 158 3.99 8.67 16.12
N LYS A 159 3.59 7.54 16.71
CA LYS A 159 3.11 6.37 15.98
C LYS A 159 1.90 6.71 15.11
N LEU A 160 1.89 6.17 13.92
CA LEU A 160 0.78 6.30 12.99
C LEU A 160 -0.32 5.32 13.41
N GLU A 161 -1.46 5.84 13.85
CA GLU A 161 -2.60 5.02 14.30
C GLU A 161 -3.76 4.99 13.30
N LYS A 162 -3.79 5.94 12.37
CA LYS A 162 -4.88 6.02 11.40
C LYS A 162 -4.72 5.01 10.28
N ASP A 163 -5.84 4.53 9.76
CA ASP A 163 -5.88 3.70 8.57
C ASP A 163 -5.85 4.59 7.31
N TYR A 164 -4.76 4.50 6.57
CA TYR A 164 -4.60 5.22 5.30
C TYR A 164 -4.70 4.31 4.07
N LEU A 165 -5.01 3.03 4.26
CA LEU A 165 -5.10 2.06 3.16
C LEU A 165 -6.11 2.49 2.09
N ALA A 166 -7.14 3.22 2.49
CA ALA A 166 -8.16 3.76 1.61
C ALA A 166 -7.64 4.78 0.60
N GLN A 167 -6.46 5.38 0.82
CA GLN A 167 -5.96 6.46 -0.05
C GLN A 167 -5.47 5.96 -1.41
N THR A 168 -4.86 4.78 -1.47
CA THR A 168 -4.26 4.29 -2.71
C THR A 168 -4.68 2.88 -3.07
N LEU A 169 -4.64 1.92 -2.13
CA LEU A 169 -4.97 0.52 -2.43
C LEU A 169 -6.45 0.34 -2.73
N LEU A 170 -7.33 0.75 -1.79
CA LEU A 170 -8.76 0.53 -1.95
C LEU A 170 -9.34 1.20 -3.21
N PRO A 171 -9.02 2.48 -3.51
CA PRO A 171 -9.53 3.12 -4.72
C PRO A 171 -9.05 2.48 -6.04
N SER A 172 -7.98 1.72 -6.02
CA SER A 172 -7.46 1.05 -7.22
C SER A 172 -8.21 -0.23 -7.56
N ILE A 173 -8.99 -0.77 -6.62
CA ILE A 173 -9.72 -2.03 -6.80
C ILE A 173 -10.97 -1.76 -7.66
N LYS A 174 -11.11 -2.50 -8.75
CA LYS A 174 -12.25 -2.38 -9.66
C LYS A 174 -12.55 -3.70 -10.34
N ALA A 175 -13.73 -3.77 -10.97
CA ALA A 175 -14.15 -4.97 -11.66
C ALA A 175 -13.21 -5.29 -12.82
N GLU A 176 -13.01 -6.56 -13.09
CA GLU A 176 -12.33 -7.04 -14.28
C GLU A 176 -13.28 -6.95 -15.48
N ASN A 177 -12.80 -6.39 -16.58
CA ASN A 177 -13.60 -6.25 -17.80
C ASN A 177 -13.40 -7.42 -18.76
#